data_bfa63da6e629d54d46f52512b3997e13
#
_entry.id   bfa63da6e629d54d46f52512b3997e13
#
_cell.length_a   1.000
_cell.length_b   1.000
_cell.length_c   1.000
_cell.angle_alpha   90.00
_cell.angle_beta   90.00
_cell.angle_gamma   90.00
#
_symmetry.space_group_name_H-M   'P 1'
#
loop_
_entity.id
_entity.type
_entity.pdbx_description
1 polymer ?
#
loop_
_entity_poly.entity_id
_entity_poly.type
_entity_poly.pdbx_seq_one_letter_code
_entity_poly.pdbx_strand_id
1 'polypeptide(L)'
;MTRRVFIVHGFEGNPHGNWFDWLAAQARACGVKAGALVMPNPGNPTVQSWQFTLDQHIGKPDENAFLVGHSLGCITLLHFLCRQQPERIGGLVLAAGFADPLPPLPQLDPYIKGAAPDFSVLKRIRMPKQCLVSDNDSHVPPALTLSMAERLDSPVIHIPNGGHLMDSDGFTELPQVWEALKPMLDADKAGK
;
A
#
# COMPACT_ATOMS: atom_id res chain seq x y z
N MET A 1 22.95 -1.60 -0.09
CA MET A 1 22.10 -0.98 0.97
C MET A 1 21.10 -2.01 1.49
N THR A 2 20.56 -1.84 2.71
CA THR A 2 19.62 -2.80 3.29
C THR A 2 18.22 -2.58 2.71
N ARG A 3 17.54 -3.64 2.26
CA ARG A 3 16.14 -3.59 1.80
C ARG A 3 15.21 -3.30 2.96
N ARG A 4 14.16 -2.55 2.69
CA ARG A 4 13.19 -2.07 3.68
C ARG A 4 11.77 -2.21 3.14
N VAL A 5 10.91 -2.88 3.88
CA VAL A 5 9.48 -2.97 3.59
C VAL A 5 8.73 -2.08 4.58
N PHE A 6 7.96 -1.15 4.07
CA PHE A 6 7.10 -0.26 4.84
C PHE A 6 5.65 -0.59 4.54
N ILE A 7 4.87 -0.88 5.59
CA ILE A 7 3.45 -1.19 5.49
C ILE A 7 2.66 0.00 6.04
N VAL A 8 1.68 0.47 5.29
CA VAL A 8 0.81 1.59 5.67
C VAL A 8 -0.63 1.10 5.76
N HIS A 9 -1.19 1.15 6.96
CA HIS A 9 -2.56 0.72 7.26
C HIS A 9 -3.62 1.73 6.77
N GLY A 10 -4.89 1.35 6.85
CA GLY A 10 -6.04 2.16 6.47
C GLY A 10 -6.59 3.07 7.56
N PHE A 11 -7.76 3.67 7.28
CA PHE A 11 -8.58 4.44 8.21
C PHE A 11 -8.95 3.57 9.42
N GLU A 12 -8.94 4.15 10.62
CA GLU A 12 -9.16 3.46 11.92
C GLU A 12 -8.25 2.25 12.18
N GLY A 13 -7.25 2.02 11.32
CA GLY A 13 -6.32 0.91 11.44
C GLY A 13 -5.23 1.13 12.48
N ASN A 14 -4.45 0.09 12.70
CA ASN A 14 -3.27 0.13 13.56
C ASN A 14 -2.14 -0.72 12.95
N PRO A 15 -0.86 -0.52 13.34
CA PRO A 15 0.28 -1.21 12.73
C PRO A 15 0.33 -2.72 13.06
N HIS A 16 -0.41 -3.19 14.06
CA HIS A 16 -0.43 -4.59 14.51
C HIS A 16 -1.72 -5.33 14.13
N GLY A 17 -2.62 -4.69 13.36
CA GLY A 17 -3.86 -5.29 12.86
C GLY A 17 -3.66 -6.11 11.59
N ASN A 18 -4.69 -6.83 11.23
CA ASN A 18 -4.77 -7.58 9.98
C ASN A 18 -3.56 -8.53 9.80
N TRP A 19 -3.03 -8.61 8.61
CA TRP A 19 -1.88 -9.44 8.20
C TRP A 19 -0.52 -8.70 8.27
N PHE A 20 -0.46 -7.51 8.86
CA PHE A 20 0.74 -6.65 8.77
C PHE A 20 1.94 -7.23 9.52
N ASP A 21 1.75 -7.69 10.76
CA ASP A 21 2.84 -8.31 11.55
C ASP A 21 3.31 -9.62 10.91
N TRP A 22 2.39 -10.42 10.36
CA TRP A 22 2.72 -11.64 9.63
C TRP A 22 3.57 -11.32 8.38
N LEU A 23 3.15 -10.35 7.54
CA LEU A 23 3.90 -9.96 6.35
C LEU A 23 5.29 -9.42 6.72
N ALA A 24 5.37 -8.59 7.76
CA ALA A 24 6.65 -8.08 8.24
C ALA A 24 7.57 -9.21 8.73
N ALA A 25 7.02 -10.24 9.38
CA ALA A 25 7.77 -11.43 9.80
C ALA A 25 8.31 -12.22 8.59
N GLN A 26 7.49 -12.43 7.54
CA GLN A 26 7.93 -13.08 6.30
C GLN A 26 9.12 -12.33 5.66
N ALA A 27 9.01 -11.01 5.55
CA ALA A 27 10.09 -10.18 4.99
C ALA A 27 11.36 -10.22 5.85
N ARG A 28 11.23 -10.14 7.18
CA ARG A 28 12.36 -10.24 8.13
C ARG A 28 13.07 -11.58 8.05
N ALA A 29 12.33 -12.69 7.86
CA ALA A 29 12.91 -14.02 7.66
C ALA A 29 13.81 -14.09 6.39
N CYS A 30 13.58 -13.20 5.42
CA CYS A 30 14.43 -13.06 4.21
C CYS A 30 15.58 -12.04 4.39
N GLY A 31 15.85 -11.57 5.61
CA GLY A 31 16.91 -10.60 5.91
C GLY A 31 16.56 -9.14 5.53
N VAL A 32 15.27 -8.83 5.37
CA VAL A 32 14.78 -7.49 5.02
C VAL A 32 14.29 -6.78 6.28
N LYS A 33 14.58 -5.50 6.45
CA LYS A 33 13.95 -4.69 7.50
C LYS A 33 12.49 -4.44 7.12
N ALA A 34 11.55 -4.82 7.98
CA ALA A 34 10.12 -4.70 7.67
C ALA A 34 9.29 -4.33 8.90
N GLY A 35 8.25 -3.54 8.70
CA GLY A 35 7.28 -3.18 9.71
C GLY A 35 6.18 -2.28 9.19
N ALA A 36 5.06 -2.28 9.91
CA ALA A 36 3.99 -1.34 9.65
C ALA A 36 4.26 -0.01 10.39
N LEU A 37 3.94 1.09 9.74
CA LEU A 37 4.11 2.43 10.30
C LEU A 37 2.95 2.77 11.23
N VAL A 38 3.26 3.43 12.34
CA VAL A 38 2.25 4.02 13.24
C VAL A 38 1.78 5.33 12.63
N MET A 39 0.60 5.31 11.99
CA MET A 39 0.03 6.52 11.41
C MET A 39 -0.75 7.31 12.47
N PRO A 40 -0.54 8.64 12.57
CA PRO A 40 -1.19 9.44 13.61
C PRO A 40 -2.69 9.62 13.37
N ASN A 41 -3.47 9.60 14.46
CA ASN A 41 -4.91 9.85 14.47
C ASN A 41 -5.68 9.08 13.38
N PRO A 42 -5.61 7.74 13.32
CA PRO A 42 -6.16 6.96 12.22
C PRO A 42 -7.67 7.08 12.07
N GLY A 43 -8.41 7.46 13.12
CA GLY A 43 -9.85 7.75 13.07
C GLY A 43 -10.19 9.17 12.58
N ASN A 44 -9.21 10.07 12.46
CA ASN A 44 -9.36 11.39 11.88
C ASN A 44 -8.06 11.82 11.17
N PRO A 45 -7.70 11.12 10.09
CA PRO A 45 -6.43 11.30 9.41
C PRO A 45 -6.39 12.65 8.67
N THR A 46 -5.20 13.26 8.64
CA THR A 46 -4.93 14.39 7.75
C THR A 46 -3.81 14.04 6.78
N VAL A 47 -3.90 14.52 5.55
CA VAL A 47 -2.85 14.30 4.53
C VAL A 47 -1.51 14.80 5.06
N GLN A 48 -1.48 15.99 5.67
CA GLN A 48 -0.25 16.58 6.20
C GLN A 48 0.43 15.68 7.24
N SER A 49 -0.30 15.20 8.25
CA SER A 49 0.29 14.38 9.32
C SER A 49 0.76 13.02 8.84
N TRP A 50 -0.01 12.37 7.94
CA TRP A 50 0.36 11.09 7.38
C TRP A 50 1.55 11.21 6.42
N GLN A 51 1.59 12.24 5.59
CA GLN A 51 2.74 12.50 4.72
C GLN A 51 4.00 12.83 5.51
N PHE A 52 3.88 13.61 6.59
CA PHE A 52 5.01 13.87 7.49
C PHE A 52 5.57 12.58 8.09
N THR A 53 4.70 11.66 8.53
CA THR A 53 5.13 10.35 9.04
C THR A 53 5.89 9.55 7.97
N LEU A 54 5.41 9.53 6.72
CA LEU A 54 6.14 8.86 5.63
C LEU A 54 7.49 9.53 5.37
N ASP A 55 7.55 10.86 5.37
CA ASP A 55 8.82 11.60 5.19
C ASP A 55 9.85 11.25 6.29
N GLN A 56 9.41 11.09 7.55
CA GLN A 56 10.30 10.74 8.67
C GLN A 56 10.80 9.29 8.62
N HIS A 57 9.95 8.33 8.23
CA HIS A 57 10.29 6.91 8.30
C HIS A 57 10.88 6.35 7.00
N ILE A 58 10.41 6.81 5.85
CA ILE A 58 10.84 6.34 4.54
C ILE A 58 11.93 7.26 3.98
N GLY A 59 11.76 8.59 4.15
CA GLY A 59 12.60 9.60 3.52
C GLY A 59 12.43 9.59 2.00
N LYS A 60 13.50 9.83 1.25
CA LYS A 60 13.48 9.69 -0.21
C LYS A 60 13.57 8.20 -0.56
N PRO A 61 12.50 7.60 -1.12
CA PRO A 61 12.52 6.18 -1.46
C PRO A 61 13.45 5.89 -2.64
N ASP A 62 14.06 4.70 -2.61
CA ASP A 62 15.02 4.20 -3.59
C ASP A 62 14.69 2.75 -4.00
N GLU A 63 15.53 2.11 -4.81
CA GLU A 63 15.37 0.73 -5.24
C GLU A 63 15.37 -0.29 -4.09
N ASN A 64 15.75 0.08 -2.88
CA ASN A 64 15.71 -0.78 -1.70
C ASN A 64 14.45 -0.53 -0.84
N ALA A 65 13.57 0.39 -1.24
CA ALA A 65 12.31 0.68 -0.57
C ALA A 65 11.16 -0.08 -1.25
N PHE A 66 10.46 -0.90 -0.46
CA PHE A 66 9.27 -1.65 -0.88
C PHE A 66 8.09 -1.13 -0.06
N LEU A 67 7.03 -0.71 -0.74
CA LEU A 67 5.89 -0.04 -0.12
C LEU A 67 4.66 -0.94 -0.23
N VAL A 68 3.98 -1.16 0.88
CA VAL A 68 2.76 -1.96 0.94
C VAL A 68 1.66 -1.12 1.57
N GLY A 69 0.56 -0.92 0.87
CA GLY A 69 -0.60 -0.17 1.35
C GLY A 69 -1.83 -1.05 1.52
N HIS A 70 -2.62 -0.74 2.52
CA HIS A 70 -3.96 -1.30 2.69
C HIS A 70 -4.97 -0.16 2.78
N SER A 71 -6.07 -0.24 2.01
CA SER A 71 -7.18 0.72 2.07
C SER A 71 -6.70 2.17 1.88
N LEU A 72 -6.97 3.09 2.82
CA LEU A 72 -6.50 4.48 2.81
C LEU A 72 -4.97 4.59 2.70
N GLY A 73 -4.23 3.60 3.20
CA GLY A 73 -2.77 3.54 3.06
C GLY A 73 -2.32 3.51 1.59
N CYS A 74 -3.14 3.00 0.68
CA CYS A 74 -2.83 2.94 -0.75
C CYS A 74 -2.74 4.35 -1.36
N ILE A 75 -3.80 5.15 -1.25
CA ILE A 75 -3.79 6.52 -1.78
C ILE A 75 -2.72 7.39 -1.09
N THR A 76 -2.48 7.14 0.21
CA THR A 76 -1.44 7.81 0.99
C THR A 76 -0.05 7.57 0.39
N LEU A 77 0.28 6.32 0.04
CA LEU A 77 1.54 5.96 -0.61
C LEU A 77 1.64 6.50 -2.04
N LEU A 78 0.55 6.47 -2.80
CA LEU A 78 0.53 7.05 -4.15
C LEU A 78 0.80 8.55 -4.12
N HIS A 79 0.16 9.28 -3.20
CA HIS A 79 0.42 10.71 -3.01
C HIS A 79 1.87 10.98 -2.56
N PHE A 80 2.40 10.17 -1.65
CA PHE A 80 3.80 10.25 -1.23
C PHE A 80 4.76 10.09 -2.40
N LEU A 81 4.54 9.09 -3.26
CA LEU A 81 5.36 8.88 -4.46
C LEU A 81 5.25 10.04 -5.46
N CYS A 82 4.07 10.65 -5.60
CA CYS A 82 3.89 11.85 -6.42
C CYS A 82 4.68 13.05 -5.89
N ARG A 83 4.82 13.19 -4.56
CA ARG A 83 5.62 14.25 -3.93
C ARG A 83 7.11 13.99 -4.04
N GLN A 84 7.54 12.76 -3.77
CA GLN A 84 8.96 12.39 -3.72
C GLN A 84 9.60 12.21 -5.10
N GLN A 85 8.83 11.80 -6.09
CA GLN A 85 9.24 11.54 -7.47
C GLN A 85 10.58 10.80 -7.58
N PRO A 86 10.72 9.63 -6.94
CA PRO A 86 11.94 8.84 -7.09
C PRO A 86 12.07 8.35 -8.55
N GLU A 87 13.28 8.13 -9.01
CA GLU A 87 13.50 7.52 -10.33
C GLU A 87 13.00 6.07 -10.36
N ARG A 88 13.24 5.34 -9.25
CA ARG A 88 12.77 3.97 -9.06
C ARG A 88 12.57 3.65 -7.58
N ILE A 89 11.72 2.65 -7.31
CA ILE A 89 11.61 1.98 -6.01
C ILE A 89 11.67 0.46 -6.19
N GLY A 90 11.90 -0.28 -5.10
CA GLY A 90 12.01 -1.73 -5.13
C GLY A 90 10.69 -2.43 -5.47
N GLY A 91 9.56 -1.90 -5.00
CA GLY A 91 8.25 -2.45 -5.32
C GLY A 91 7.10 -1.75 -4.61
N LEU A 92 5.90 -1.94 -5.15
CA LEU A 92 4.65 -1.39 -4.63
C LEU A 92 3.55 -2.45 -4.64
N VAL A 93 2.96 -2.74 -3.48
CA VAL A 93 1.81 -3.65 -3.35
C VAL A 93 0.65 -2.90 -2.70
N LEU A 94 -0.52 -2.90 -3.34
CA LEU A 94 -1.70 -2.15 -2.90
C LEU A 94 -2.88 -3.12 -2.72
N ALA A 95 -3.36 -3.28 -1.49
CA ALA A 95 -4.46 -4.17 -1.14
C ALA A 95 -5.73 -3.37 -0.79
N ALA A 96 -6.85 -3.70 -1.42
CA ALA A 96 -8.16 -3.06 -1.22
C ALA A 96 -8.08 -1.52 -1.27
N GLY A 97 -7.28 -0.98 -2.21
CA GLY A 97 -6.99 0.44 -2.31
C GLY A 97 -7.95 1.19 -3.24
N PHE A 98 -7.88 2.50 -3.20
CA PHE A 98 -8.69 3.41 -4.02
C PHE A 98 -7.93 4.74 -4.23
N ALA A 99 -8.42 5.53 -5.19
CA ALA A 99 -7.89 6.87 -5.46
C ALA A 99 -9.00 7.90 -5.76
N ASP A 100 -10.27 7.47 -5.71
CA ASP A 100 -11.46 8.27 -5.98
C ASP A 100 -12.37 8.33 -4.73
N PRO A 101 -13.35 9.24 -4.68
CA PRO A 101 -14.29 9.35 -3.55
C PRO A 101 -14.91 8.01 -3.17
N LEU A 102 -15.05 7.77 -1.87
CA LEU A 102 -15.46 6.52 -1.28
C LEU A 102 -16.88 6.60 -0.73
N PRO A 103 -17.92 6.25 -1.49
CA PRO A 103 -19.32 6.46 -1.09
C PRO A 103 -19.71 5.89 0.28
N PRO A 104 -19.18 4.71 0.71
CA PRO A 104 -19.47 4.20 2.06
C PRO A 104 -18.86 5.02 3.20
N LEU A 105 -17.82 5.83 2.93
CA LEU A 105 -17.07 6.59 3.93
C LEU A 105 -16.87 8.05 3.51
N PRO A 106 -17.94 8.85 3.32
CA PRO A 106 -17.85 10.22 2.80
C PRO A 106 -17.05 11.17 3.71
N GLN A 107 -16.88 10.84 4.98
CA GLN A 107 -16.00 11.58 5.89
C GLN A 107 -14.53 11.61 5.45
N LEU A 108 -14.11 10.69 4.57
CA LEU A 108 -12.76 10.65 3.99
C LEU A 108 -12.59 11.54 2.75
N ASP A 109 -13.66 12.13 2.21
CA ASP A 109 -13.58 12.95 0.99
C ASP A 109 -12.56 14.08 1.08
N PRO A 110 -12.43 14.84 2.21
CA PRO A 110 -11.38 15.86 2.32
C PRO A 110 -9.96 15.29 2.22
N TYR A 111 -9.73 14.10 2.81
CA TYR A 111 -8.46 13.40 2.72
C TYR A 111 -8.18 12.93 1.29
N ILE A 112 -9.14 12.26 0.67
CA ILE A 112 -9.03 11.72 -0.69
C ILE A 112 -8.73 12.85 -1.69
N LYS A 113 -9.47 13.95 -1.60
CA LYS A 113 -9.24 15.13 -2.43
C LYS A 113 -7.85 15.74 -2.24
N GLY A 114 -7.41 15.83 -0.98
CA GLY A 114 -6.09 16.38 -0.65
C GLY A 114 -4.93 15.45 -1.00
N ALA A 115 -5.17 14.14 -1.04
CA ALA A 115 -4.18 13.11 -1.38
C ALA A 115 -4.30 12.60 -2.83
N ALA A 116 -5.10 13.26 -3.67
CA ALA A 116 -5.32 12.82 -5.05
C ALA A 116 -3.98 12.63 -5.80
N PRO A 117 -3.69 11.41 -6.32
CA PRO A 117 -2.43 11.14 -6.98
C PRO A 117 -2.44 11.61 -8.44
N ASP A 118 -1.29 12.09 -8.91
CA ASP A 118 -1.05 12.30 -10.33
C ASP A 118 -0.49 11.00 -10.95
N PHE A 119 -1.36 10.26 -11.63
CA PHE A 119 -0.97 9.00 -12.27
C PHE A 119 0.05 9.17 -13.40
N SER A 120 0.13 10.35 -14.01
CA SER A 120 1.16 10.64 -15.01
C SER A 120 2.56 10.70 -14.38
N VAL A 121 2.65 11.19 -13.15
CA VAL A 121 3.89 11.16 -12.35
C VAL A 121 4.22 9.71 -11.96
N LEU A 122 3.23 8.96 -11.45
CA LEU A 122 3.44 7.59 -10.99
C LEU A 122 3.91 6.65 -12.11
N LYS A 123 3.41 6.83 -13.34
CA LYS A 123 3.83 6.03 -14.50
C LYS A 123 5.28 6.26 -14.91
N ARG A 124 5.89 7.39 -14.54
CA ARG A 124 7.32 7.66 -14.78
C ARG A 124 8.26 6.99 -13.80
N ILE A 125 7.74 6.59 -12.63
CA ILE A 125 8.53 5.91 -11.59
C ILE A 125 8.70 4.44 -11.99
N ARG A 126 9.93 3.99 -12.12
CA ARG A 126 10.22 2.57 -12.37
C ARG A 126 9.99 1.76 -11.10
N MET A 127 8.94 0.96 -11.10
CA MET A 127 8.58 0.10 -9.96
C MET A 127 7.80 -1.14 -10.42
N PRO A 128 8.20 -2.35 -10.00
CA PRO A 128 7.29 -3.48 -10.03
C PRO A 128 6.12 -3.19 -9.08
N LYS A 129 4.92 -3.52 -9.51
CA LYS A 129 3.70 -3.20 -8.76
C LYS A 129 2.66 -4.29 -8.89
N GLN A 130 1.81 -4.40 -7.86
CA GLN A 130 0.72 -5.36 -7.82
C GLN A 130 -0.44 -4.78 -7.01
N CYS A 131 -1.66 -4.86 -7.52
CA CYS A 131 -2.87 -4.57 -6.77
C CYS A 131 -3.60 -5.86 -6.39
N LEU A 132 -4.25 -5.86 -5.23
CA LEU A 132 -5.12 -6.93 -4.76
C LEU A 132 -6.53 -6.38 -4.58
N VAL A 133 -7.52 -7.09 -5.10
CA VAL A 133 -8.93 -6.74 -5.02
C VAL A 133 -9.74 -7.92 -4.49
N SER A 134 -10.67 -7.65 -3.58
CA SER A 134 -11.73 -8.60 -3.21
C SER A 134 -12.99 -8.31 -4.01
N ASP A 135 -13.74 -9.34 -4.38
CA ASP A 135 -14.97 -9.20 -5.18
C ASP A 135 -16.19 -8.76 -4.36
N ASN A 136 -16.14 -8.86 -3.03
CA ASN A 136 -17.23 -8.55 -2.10
C ASN A 136 -16.87 -7.50 -1.04
N ASP A 137 -15.87 -6.66 -1.30
CA ASP A 137 -15.48 -5.58 -0.38
C ASP A 137 -16.61 -4.57 -0.18
N SER A 138 -17.09 -4.45 1.07
CA SER A 138 -18.17 -3.54 1.46
C SER A 138 -17.68 -2.15 1.87
N HIS A 139 -16.39 -1.98 2.12
CA HIS A 139 -15.76 -0.72 2.51
C HIS A 139 -15.25 0.05 1.27
N VAL A 140 -14.54 -0.67 0.41
CA VAL A 140 -14.02 -0.14 -0.86
C VAL A 140 -14.64 -0.92 -2.01
N PRO A 141 -15.66 -0.39 -2.68
CA PRO A 141 -16.24 -1.06 -3.84
C PRO A 141 -15.16 -1.57 -4.80
N PRO A 142 -15.20 -2.85 -5.22
CA PRO A 142 -14.14 -3.46 -6.04
C PRO A 142 -13.79 -2.67 -7.30
N ALA A 143 -14.78 -1.98 -7.89
CA ALA A 143 -14.59 -1.13 -9.05
C ALA A 143 -13.60 0.01 -8.82
N LEU A 144 -13.49 0.55 -7.59
CA LEU A 144 -12.55 1.61 -7.25
C LEU A 144 -11.10 1.08 -7.18
N THR A 145 -10.91 -0.12 -6.63
CA THR A 145 -9.59 -0.77 -6.63
C THR A 145 -9.16 -1.11 -8.07
N LEU A 146 -10.07 -1.60 -8.89
CA LEU A 146 -9.80 -1.90 -10.30
C LEU A 146 -9.48 -0.63 -11.10
N SER A 147 -10.24 0.46 -10.90
CA SER A 147 -9.96 1.77 -11.52
C SER A 147 -8.58 2.30 -11.15
N MET A 148 -8.20 2.21 -9.86
CA MET A 148 -6.87 2.60 -9.40
C MET A 148 -5.78 1.74 -10.06
N ALA A 149 -5.97 0.42 -10.14
CA ALA A 149 -5.02 -0.50 -10.75
C ALA A 149 -4.83 -0.23 -12.26
N GLU A 150 -5.93 0.00 -12.99
CA GLU A 150 -5.88 0.36 -14.41
C GLU A 150 -5.10 1.66 -14.64
N ARG A 151 -5.39 2.70 -13.86
CA ARG A 151 -4.69 3.99 -13.97
C ARG A 151 -3.20 3.89 -13.65
N LEU A 152 -2.80 2.90 -12.83
CA LEU A 152 -1.41 2.59 -12.50
C LEU A 152 -0.72 1.69 -13.53
N ASP A 153 -1.44 1.09 -14.48
CA ASP A 153 -0.98 -0.03 -15.30
C ASP A 153 -0.44 -1.19 -14.42
N SER A 154 -1.19 -1.51 -13.35
CA SER A 154 -0.81 -2.54 -12.37
C SER A 154 -1.57 -3.84 -12.63
N PRO A 155 -0.89 -5.00 -12.62
CA PRO A 155 -1.56 -6.29 -12.55
C PRO A 155 -2.45 -6.39 -11.30
N VAL A 156 -3.50 -7.22 -11.37
CA VAL A 156 -4.46 -7.41 -10.28
C VAL A 156 -4.52 -8.88 -9.88
N ILE A 157 -4.45 -9.14 -8.56
CA ILE A 157 -4.79 -10.43 -7.96
C ILE A 157 -6.21 -10.32 -7.41
N HIS A 158 -7.09 -11.21 -7.84
CA HIS A 158 -8.46 -11.30 -7.35
C HIS A 158 -8.54 -12.27 -6.17
N ILE A 159 -9.16 -11.84 -5.07
CA ILE A 159 -9.38 -12.63 -3.86
C ILE A 159 -10.89 -12.83 -3.70
N PRO A 160 -11.41 -14.01 -4.03
CA PRO A 160 -12.84 -14.29 -3.92
C PRO A 160 -13.31 -14.24 -2.46
N ASN A 161 -14.42 -13.54 -2.22
CA ASN A 161 -15.06 -13.42 -0.89
C ASN A 161 -14.11 -12.92 0.21
N GLY A 162 -13.13 -12.06 -0.14
CA GLY A 162 -12.11 -11.58 0.80
C GLY A 162 -12.55 -10.43 1.71
N GLY A 163 -13.79 -9.94 1.61
CA GLY A 163 -14.22 -8.75 2.35
C GLY A 163 -13.31 -7.58 2.08
N HIS A 164 -12.94 -6.82 3.11
CA HIS A 164 -11.97 -5.72 3.02
C HIS A 164 -10.51 -6.18 3.32
N LEU A 165 -10.27 -7.50 3.26
CA LEU A 165 -8.96 -8.13 3.55
C LEU A 165 -8.45 -7.80 4.96
N MET A 166 -9.34 -7.75 5.93
CA MET A 166 -9.04 -7.47 7.35
C MET A 166 -9.07 -8.75 8.20
N ASP A 167 -8.56 -8.65 9.43
CA ASP A 167 -8.65 -9.71 10.43
C ASP A 167 -10.12 -10.08 10.77
N SER A 168 -11.02 -9.10 10.76
CA SER A 168 -12.47 -9.32 10.89
C SER A 168 -13.06 -10.13 9.73
N ASP A 169 -12.42 -10.15 8.57
CA ASP A 169 -12.76 -10.97 7.40
C ASP A 169 -12.03 -12.32 7.42
N GLY A 170 -11.22 -12.58 8.47
CA GLY A 170 -10.43 -13.82 8.63
C GLY A 170 -8.98 -13.70 8.15
N PHE A 171 -8.50 -12.51 7.75
CA PHE A 171 -7.15 -12.32 7.24
C PHE A 171 -6.17 -11.80 8.32
N THR A 172 -5.71 -12.68 9.20
CA THR A 172 -4.53 -12.43 10.04
C THR A 172 -3.22 -12.76 9.32
N GLU A 173 -3.33 -13.45 8.19
CA GLU A 173 -2.30 -13.72 7.18
C GLU A 173 -2.90 -13.47 5.80
N LEU A 174 -2.12 -12.98 4.85
CA LEU A 174 -2.56 -12.76 3.48
C LEU A 174 -1.47 -13.25 2.51
N PRO A 175 -1.43 -14.56 2.22
CA PRO A 175 -0.40 -15.15 1.37
C PRO A 175 -0.24 -14.47 0.01
N GLN A 176 -1.32 -13.97 -0.58
CA GLN A 176 -1.29 -13.30 -1.88
C GLN A 176 -0.49 -11.99 -1.87
N VAL A 177 -0.46 -11.26 -0.72
CA VAL A 177 0.41 -10.08 -0.56
C VAL A 177 1.88 -10.50 -0.53
N TRP A 178 2.19 -11.63 0.14
CA TRP A 178 3.55 -12.16 0.16
C TRP A 178 3.99 -12.68 -1.21
N GLU A 179 3.12 -13.40 -1.91
CA GLU A 179 3.34 -13.88 -3.28
C GLU A 179 3.60 -12.74 -4.26
N ALA A 180 2.94 -11.59 -4.06
CA ALA A 180 3.19 -10.37 -4.83
C ALA A 180 4.54 -9.72 -4.47
N LEU A 181 4.85 -9.60 -3.18
CA LEU A 181 6.02 -8.87 -2.67
C LEU A 181 7.33 -9.66 -2.84
N LYS A 182 7.30 -10.98 -2.58
CA LYS A 182 8.51 -11.82 -2.56
C LYS A 182 9.31 -11.78 -3.86
N PRO A 183 8.70 -11.92 -5.07
CA PRO A 183 9.44 -11.82 -6.33
C PRO A 183 10.12 -10.46 -6.52
N MET A 184 9.49 -9.38 -6.05
CA MET A 184 10.08 -8.03 -6.10
C MET A 184 11.33 -7.95 -5.22
N LEU A 185 11.26 -8.57 -4.01
CA LEU A 185 12.41 -8.66 -3.11
C LEU A 185 13.54 -9.54 -3.69
N ASP A 186 13.24 -10.54 -4.50
CA ASP A 186 14.25 -11.46 -5.04
C ASP A 186 14.88 -10.97 -6.37
N ALA A 187 14.19 -10.10 -7.12
CA ALA A 187 14.60 -9.65 -8.45
C ALA A 187 16.01 -9.04 -8.50
N ASP A 188 16.43 -8.34 -7.43
CA ASP A 188 17.76 -7.72 -7.34
C ASP A 188 18.88 -8.69 -6.91
N LYS A 189 18.54 -9.95 -6.53
CA LYS A 189 19.57 -10.97 -6.22
C LYS A 189 20.18 -11.57 -7.50
N ALA A 190 19.45 -11.48 -8.61
CA ALA A 190 19.84 -12.10 -9.89
C ALA A 190 20.78 -11.22 -10.75
N GLY A 191 21.09 -10.00 -10.32
CA GLY A 191 21.91 -9.03 -11.06
C GLY A 191 23.31 -8.76 -10.46
N LYS A 192 23.80 -9.65 -9.57
CA LYS A 192 25.16 -9.58 -9.03
C LYS A 192 25.98 -10.80 -9.41
#